data_699d5e95afeb013dd5534de71aa5e670
#
_entry.id   699d5e95afeb013dd5534de71aa5e670
#
_cell.length_a   1.000
_cell.length_b   1.000
_cell.length_c   1.000
_cell.angle_alpha   90.00
_cell.angle_beta   90.00
_cell.angle_gamma   90.00
#
_symmetry.space_group_name_H-M   'P 1'
#
loop_
_entity.id
_entity.type
_entity.pdbx_description
1 polymer ?
#
loop_
_entity_poly.entity_id
_entity_poly.type
_entity_poly.pdbx_seq_one_letter_code
_entity_poly.pdbx_strand_id
1 'polypeptide(L)'
;MEFDMVLSLRKSVRSYADAPVSEKEIEALIHAAKESSVGHHNDKGYALVVVRDPEVLKRISTEGGEKVGKPHMIYEAPLLILICRTKDVMENLEGFDAGIIAEHIHLKASDLGLSSIILFGFIRLLGKDADYLKMLHLPEGVSPILAVAVGHSPLDGKKRKEDRHFEVIER
;
A
#
# COMPACT_ATOMS: atom_id res chain seq x y z
N MET A 1 3.52 11.96 16.23
CA MET A 1 4.77 11.35 16.78
C MET A 1 5.96 12.13 16.26
N GLU A 2 7.11 12.16 16.95
CA GLU A 2 8.33 12.75 16.40
C GLU A 2 8.79 11.99 15.16
N PHE A 3 9.27 12.68 14.14
CA PHE A 3 9.53 12.08 12.81
C PHE A 3 10.58 10.95 12.86
N ASP A 4 11.67 11.14 13.60
CA ASP A 4 12.71 10.10 13.76
C ASP A 4 12.15 8.83 14.44
N MET A 5 11.17 9.01 15.34
CA MET A 5 10.47 7.88 15.94
C MET A 5 9.65 7.13 14.88
N VAL A 6 8.90 7.85 14.03
CA VAL A 6 8.15 7.23 12.92
C VAL A 6 9.06 6.43 12.01
N LEU A 7 10.20 7.01 11.60
CA LEU A 7 11.20 6.34 10.77
C LEU A 7 11.72 5.06 11.42
N SER A 8 11.94 5.06 12.75
CA SER A 8 12.42 3.90 13.49
C SER A 8 11.38 2.79 13.67
N LEU A 9 10.10 3.16 13.73
CA LEU A 9 8.97 2.23 13.88
C LEU A 9 8.53 1.63 12.55
N ARG A 10 8.64 2.39 11.46
CA ARG A 10 8.23 1.95 10.14
C ARG A 10 8.98 0.68 9.71
N LYS A 11 8.24 -0.36 9.46
CA LYS A 11 8.75 -1.66 8.96
C LYS A 11 7.66 -2.37 8.16
N SER A 12 8.09 -3.26 7.27
CA SER A 12 7.17 -4.14 6.54
C SER A 12 6.67 -5.26 7.44
N VAL A 13 5.39 -5.25 7.77
CA VAL A 13 4.73 -6.25 8.62
C VAL A 13 3.92 -7.21 7.76
N ARG A 14 3.96 -8.49 8.10
CA ARG A 14 3.35 -9.61 7.36
C ARG A 14 2.45 -10.48 8.23
N SER A 15 1.89 -9.89 9.29
CA SER A 15 0.96 -10.56 10.18
C SER A 15 0.07 -9.50 10.81
N TYR A 16 -1.22 -9.65 10.64
CA TYR A 16 -2.22 -8.69 11.11
C TYR A 16 -3.18 -9.37 12.09
N ALA A 17 -3.74 -8.57 12.99
CA ALA A 17 -4.82 -8.99 13.86
C ALA A 17 -6.15 -8.90 13.12
N ASP A 18 -7.11 -9.71 13.51
CA ASP A 18 -8.50 -9.62 13.05
C ASP A 18 -9.20 -8.45 13.75
N ALA A 19 -8.80 -7.23 13.38
CA ALA A 19 -9.34 -5.99 13.91
C ALA A 19 -9.44 -4.96 12.78
N PRO A 20 -10.57 -4.26 12.63
CA PRO A 20 -10.75 -3.28 11.57
C PRO A 20 -9.87 -2.05 11.81
N VAL A 21 -9.47 -1.41 10.73
CA VAL A 21 -8.92 -0.05 10.73
C VAL A 21 -10.09 0.92 10.75
N SER A 22 -10.08 1.88 11.68
CA SER A 22 -11.20 2.84 11.84
C SER A 22 -11.28 3.85 10.69
N GLU A 23 -12.45 4.42 10.46
CA GLU A 23 -12.66 5.47 9.44
C GLU A 23 -11.69 6.65 9.63
N LYS A 24 -11.48 7.09 10.87
CA LYS A 24 -10.55 8.18 11.19
C LYS A 24 -9.11 7.85 10.81
N GLU A 25 -8.69 6.61 11.00
CA GLU A 25 -7.36 6.15 10.60
C GLU A 25 -7.24 6.09 9.08
N ILE A 26 -8.28 5.58 8.40
CA ILE A 26 -8.33 5.55 6.93
C ILE A 26 -8.26 6.97 6.35
N GLU A 27 -9.05 7.90 6.87
CA GLU A 27 -9.01 9.31 6.46
C GLU A 27 -7.62 9.92 6.63
N ALA A 28 -6.94 9.63 7.75
CA ALA A 28 -5.59 10.12 8.00
C ALA A 28 -4.55 9.52 7.03
N LEU A 29 -4.69 8.24 6.66
CA LEU A 29 -3.84 7.58 5.66
C LEU A 29 -4.04 8.20 4.27
N ILE A 30 -5.30 8.43 3.87
CA ILE A 30 -5.63 9.07 2.59
C ILE A 30 -5.14 10.52 2.56
N HIS A 31 -5.26 11.25 3.67
CA HIS A 31 -4.71 12.60 3.77
C HIS A 31 -3.19 12.59 3.54
N ALA A 32 -2.45 11.71 4.23
CA ALA A 32 -1.01 11.60 4.03
C ALA A 32 -0.63 11.26 2.57
N ALA A 33 -1.41 10.40 1.91
CA ALA A 33 -1.22 10.11 0.49
C ALA A 33 -1.39 11.35 -0.39
N LYS A 34 -2.38 12.22 -0.08
CA LYS A 34 -2.64 13.47 -0.82
C LYS A 34 -1.55 14.53 -0.63
N GLU A 35 -0.80 14.47 0.46
CA GLU A 35 0.34 15.36 0.74
C GLU A 35 1.63 14.91 0.05
N SER A 36 1.57 13.85 -0.77
CA SER A 36 2.74 13.34 -1.48
C SER A 36 3.17 14.26 -2.61
N SER A 37 4.46 14.39 -2.79
CA SER A 37 5.02 15.02 -3.98
C SER A 37 4.86 14.09 -5.18
N VAL A 38 4.17 14.55 -6.22
CA VAL A 38 4.07 13.86 -7.51
C VAL A 38 4.70 14.71 -8.61
N GLY A 39 5.28 14.04 -9.60
CA GLY A 39 5.97 14.72 -10.69
C GLY A 39 5.04 15.70 -11.41
N HIS A 40 5.53 16.94 -11.64
CA HIS A 40 4.81 18.01 -12.31
C HIS A 40 3.45 18.38 -11.69
N HIS A 41 3.23 18.09 -10.40
CA HIS A 41 1.93 18.27 -9.72
C HIS A 41 0.77 17.56 -10.44
N ASN A 42 1.05 16.39 -11.02
CA ASN A 42 0.08 15.63 -11.81
C ASN A 42 -0.78 14.70 -10.94
N ASP A 43 -1.51 15.25 -9.96
CA ASP A 43 -2.40 14.49 -9.07
C ASP A 43 -3.49 13.74 -9.84
N LYS A 44 -3.92 14.26 -11.01
CA LYS A 44 -4.92 13.61 -11.88
C LYS A 44 -4.42 12.28 -12.46
N GLY A 45 -3.11 12.08 -12.49
CA GLY A 45 -2.48 10.84 -12.93
C GLY A 45 -2.72 9.65 -11.99
N TYR A 46 -3.25 9.90 -10.78
CA TYR A 46 -3.38 8.87 -9.75
C TYR A 46 -4.77 8.83 -9.13
N ALA A 47 -5.18 7.64 -8.72
CA ALA A 47 -6.38 7.40 -7.92
C ALA A 47 -6.04 6.45 -6.77
N LEU A 48 -6.69 6.67 -5.62
CA LEU A 48 -6.58 5.79 -4.47
C LEU A 48 -7.87 4.98 -4.36
N VAL A 49 -7.73 3.66 -4.25
CA VAL A 49 -8.86 2.74 -4.06
C VAL A 49 -8.71 2.07 -2.70
N VAL A 50 -9.64 2.36 -1.80
CA VAL A 50 -9.67 1.79 -0.46
C VAL A 50 -10.47 0.49 -0.50
N VAL A 51 -9.81 -0.63 -0.27
CA VAL A 51 -10.41 -1.97 -0.29
C VAL A 51 -10.46 -2.49 1.14
N ARG A 52 -11.69 -2.64 1.65
CA ARG A 52 -11.99 -3.21 2.96
C ARG A 52 -13.10 -4.27 2.91
N ASP A 53 -13.63 -4.51 1.71
CA ASP A 53 -14.56 -5.60 1.49
C ASP A 53 -13.85 -6.94 1.67
N PRO A 54 -14.25 -7.76 2.66
CA PRO A 54 -13.61 -9.02 2.98
C PRO A 54 -13.66 -10.02 1.81
N GLU A 55 -14.68 -9.96 0.96
CA GLU A 55 -14.78 -10.85 -0.19
C GLU A 55 -13.75 -10.49 -1.26
N VAL A 56 -13.50 -9.21 -1.50
CA VAL A 56 -12.43 -8.76 -2.42
C VAL A 56 -11.06 -9.12 -1.88
N LEU A 57 -10.79 -8.85 -0.59
CA LEU A 57 -9.53 -9.19 0.06
C LEU A 57 -9.26 -10.70 0.01
N LYS A 58 -10.28 -11.50 0.31
CA LYS A 58 -10.22 -12.96 0.22
C LYS A 58 -9.99 -13.44 -1.21
N ARG A 59 -10.62 -12.80 -2.21
CA ARG A 59 -10.42 -13.16 -3.62
C ARG A 59 -8.99 -12.99 -4.07
N ILE A 60 -8.28 -11.93 -3.64
CA ILE A 60 -6.85 -11.73 -3.93
C ILE A 60 -6.02 -12.94 -3.45
N SER A 61 -6.25 -13.37 -2.21
CA SER A 61 -5.52 -14.52 -1.63
C SER A 61 -5.87 -15.84 -2.32
N THR A 62 -7.16 -16.08 -2.60
CA THR A 62 -7.62 -17.28 -3.30
C THR A 62 -7.04 -17.36 -4.70
N GLU A 63 -7.17 -16.28 -5.47
CA GLU A 63 -6.64 -16.18 -6.83
C GLU A 63 -5.12 -16.34 -6.87
N GLY A 64 -4.42 -15.83 -5.86
CA GLY A 64 -2.99 -16.05 -5.67
C GLY A 64 -2.62 -17.51 -5.47
N GLY A 65 -3.42 -18.25 -4.70
CA GLY A 65 -3.29 -19.69 -4.53
C GLY A 65 -3.52 -20.45 -5.83
N GLU A 66 -4.63 -20.18 -6.52
CA GLU A 66 -5.05 -20.84 -7.73
C GLU A 66 -4.09 -20.62 -8.91
N LYS A 67 -3.70 -19.38 -9.17
CA LYS A 67 -2.92 -19.00 -10.36
C LYS A 67 -1.41 -19.14 -10.20
N VAL A 68 -0.87 -18.91 -9.00
CA VAL A 68 0.58 -18.82 -8.77
C VAL A 68 1.07 -19.57 -7.53
N GLY A 69 0.21 -20.34 -6.88
CA GLY A 69 0.57 -21.13 -5.70
C GLY A 69 0.94 -20.28 -4.45
N LYS A 70 0.45 -19.03 -4.36
CA LYS A 70 0.75 -18.10 -3.26
C LYS A 70 -0.53 -17.53 -2.65
N PRO A 71 -1.17 -18.26 -1.71
CA PRO A 71 -2.47 -17.87 -1.17
C PRO A 71 -2.43 -16.62 -0.25
N HIS A 72 -1.31 -16.30 0.35
CA HIS A 72 -1.20 -15.23 1.36
C HIS A 72 -0.59 -13.94 0.79
N MET A 73 -1.09 -13.49 -0.36
CA MET A 73 -0.46 -12.37 -1.09
C MET A 73 -0.54 -11.03 -0.40
N ILE A 74 -1.53 -10.83 0.47
CA ILE A 74 -1.74 -9.60 1.23
C ILE A 74 -1.67 -9.82 2.74
N TYR A 75 -1.25 -11.03 3.17
CA TYR A 75 -1.04 -11.39 4.59
C TYR A 75 -2.28 -11.23 5.46
N GLU A 76 -3.47 -11.44 4.90
CA GLU A 76 -4.78 -11.29 5.54
C GLU A 76 -4.98 -9.89 6.18
N ALA A 77 -4.38 -8.86 5.58
CA ALA A 77 -4.57 -7.49 6.03
C ALA A 77 -6.05 -7.07 5.88
N PRO A 78 -6.65 -6.41 6.89
CA PRO A 78 -8.06 -6.01 6.86
C PRO A 78 -8.32 -4.79 5.96
N LEU A 79 -7.26 -4.09 5.55
CA LEU A 79 -7.33 -2.92 4.69
C LEU A 79 -6.22 -2.98 3.64
N LEU A 80 -6.59 -2.69 2.39
CA LEU A 80 -5.67 -2.51 1.29
C LEU A 80 -5.95 -1.16 0.61
N ILE A 81 -4.94 -0.32 0.49
CA ILE A 81 -5.01 0.92 -0.28
C ILE A 81 -4.26 0.69 -1.58
N LEU A 82 -4.99 0.62 -2.70
CA LEU A 82 -4.40 0.53 -4.02
C LEU A 82 -4.07 1.93 -4.52
N ILE A 83 -2.85 2.11 -5.00
CA ILE A 83 -2.42 3.29 -5.73
C ILE A 83 -2.53 2.93 -7.20
N CYS A 84 -3.47 3.60 -7.87
CA CYS A 84 -3.80 3.31 -9.26
C CYS A 84 -3.33 4.44 -10.17
N ARG A 85 -2.89 4.07 -11.38
CA ARG A 85 -2.74 5.04 -12.48
C ARG A 85 -4.12 5.36 -13.06
N THR A 86 -4.25 6.55 -13.62
CA THR A 86 -5.35 6.95 -14.49
C THR A 86 -4.86 7.11 -15.93
N LYS A 87 -5.74 7.49 -16.86
CA LYS A 87 -5.37 7.83 -18.24
C LYS A 87 -4.44 9.06 -18.34
N ASP A 88 -4.41 9.92 -17.31
CA ASP A 88 -3.65 11.16 -17.27
C ASP A 88 -2.25 10.99 -16.63
N VAL A 89 -1.84 9.77 -16.32
CA VAL A 89 -0.52 9.49 -15.73
C VAL A 89 0.62 9.79 -16.71
N MET A 90 1.73 10.28 -16.19
CA MET A 90 2.98 10.41 -16.95
C MET A 90 3.74 9.09 -16.89
N GLU A 91 3.83 8.37 -18.01
CA GLU A 91 4.33 6.99 -18.07
C GLU A 91 5.68 6.76 -17.40
N ASN A 92 6.62 7.67 -17.56
CA ASN A 92 7.97 7.50 -17.00
C ASN A 92 8.07 7.83 -15.50
N LEU A 93 7.04 8.42 -14.90
CA LEU A 93 7.03 8.84 -13.50
C LEU A 93 6.14 7.96 -12.62
N GLU A 94 5.27 7.14 -13.21
CA GLU A 94 4.24 6.40 -12.48
C GLU A 94 4.78 5.54 -11.33
N GLY A 95 5.90 4.88 -11.52
CA GLY A 95 6.50 4.03 -10.49
C GLY A 95 7.16 4.83 -9.37
N PHE A 96 7.77 5.98 -9.71
CA PHE A 96 8.40 6.86 -8.72
C PHE A 96 7.34 7.53 -7.84
N ASP A 97 6.33 8.12 -8.45
CA ASP A 97 5.25 8.79 -7.75
C ASP A 97 4.44 7.81 -6.89
N ALA A 98 4.11 6.62 -7.42
CA ALA A 98 3.44 5.58 -6.65
C ALA A 98 4.26 5.15 -5.42
N GLY A 99 5.58 5.08 -5.54
CA GLY A 99 6.49 4.79 -4.43
C GLY A 99 6.46 5.88 -3.36
N ILE A 100 6.44 7.15 -3.75
CA ILE A 100 6.34 8.30 -2.82
C ILE A 100 4.98 8.26 -2.11
N ILE A 101 3.88 8.09 -2.84
CA ILE A 101 2.53 7.98 -2.26
C ILE A 101 2.47 6.82 -1.26
N ALA A 102 3.00 5.66 -1.63
CA ALA A 102 3.02 4.48 -0.77
C ALA A 102 3.82 4.70 0.52
N GLU A 103 4.99 5.37 0.45
CA GLU A 103 5.79 5.64 1.63
C GLU A 103 5.12 6.65 2.56
N HIS A 104 4.40 7.67 2.05
CA HIS A 104 3.61 8.57 2.87
C HIS A 104 2.53 7.81 3.67
N ILE A 105 1.81 6.90 3.01
CA ILE A 105 0.84 6.02 3.70
C ILE A 105 1.55 5.14 4.74
N HIS A 106 2.69 4.56 4.39
CA HIS A 106 3.46 3.64 5.24
C HIS A 106 4.01 4.33 6.49
N LEU A 107 4.52 5.56 6.35
CA LEU A 107 4.95 6.40 7.48
C LEU A 107 3.76 6.82 8.34
N LYS A 108 2.64 7.23 7.71
CA LYS A 108 1.44 7.63 8.45
C LYS A 108 0.83 6.47 9.22
N ALA A 109 0.82 5.26 8.67
CA ALA A 109 0.40 4.07 9.41
C ALA A 109 1.23 3.90 10.69
N SER A 110 2.56 4.05 10.60
CA SER A 110 3.45 3.98 11.77
C SER A 110 3.21 5.11 12.78
N ASP A 111 2.92 6.33 12.32
CA ASP A 111 2.56 7.47 13.18
C ASP A 111 1.25 7.25 13.95
N LEU A 112 0.31 6.52 13.35
CA LEU A 112 -0.97 6.12 13.97
C LEU A 112 -0.84 4.89 14.87
N GLY A 113 0.33 4.24 14.95
CA GLY A 113 0.52 3.00 15.68
C GLY A 113 0.00 1.76 14.94
N LEU A 114 -0.27 1.88 13.63
CA LEU A 114 -0.66 0.78 12.76
C LEU A 114 0.58 0.11 12.13
N SER A 115 0.40 -1.13 11.74
CA SER A 115 1.36 -1.88 10.92
C SER A 115 0.98 -1.83 9.44
N SER A 116 1.98 -1.80 8.56
CA SER A 116 1.73 -1.80 7.13
C SER A 116 2.87 -2.44 6.33
N ILE A 117 2.61 -2.69 5.04
CA ILE A 117 3.59 -3.16 4.07
C ILE A 117 3.22 -2.67 2.68
N ILE A 118 4.23 -2.23 1.93
CA ILE A 118 4.08 -1.90 0.51
C ILE A 118 4.15 -3.18 -0.31
N LEU A 119 3.18 -3.38 -1.20
CA LEU A 119 2.98 -4.59 -1.98
C LEU A 119 2.91 -4.28 -3.48
N PHE A 120 3.77 -4.93 -4.25
CA PHE A 120 3.76 -4.90 -5.71
C PHE A 120 3.48 -6.28 -6.31
N GLY A 121 3.96 -7.32 -5.62
CA GLY A 121 4.04 -8.68 -6.17
C GLY A 121 2.72 -9.25 -6.66
N PHE A 122 1.62 -9.10 -5.90
CA PHE A 122 0.33 -9.65 -6.28
C PHE A 122 -0.27 -8.96 -7.50
N ILE A 123 -0.10 -7.63 -7.63
CA ILE A 123 -0.58 -6.86 -8.79
C ILE A 123 0.07 -7.40 -10.07
N ARG A 124 1.40 -7.57 -10.04
CA ARG A 124 2.15 -8.10 -11.18
C ARG A 124 1.80 -9.54 -11.50
N LEU A 125 1.67 -10.39 -10.48
CA LEU A 125 1.49 -11.83 -10.66
C LEU A 125 0.08 -12.20 -11.12
N LEU A 126 -0.95 -11.52 -10.61
CA LEU A 126 -2.34 -11.74 -10.98
C LEU A 126 -2.71 -11.07 -12.32
N GLY A 127 -2.01 -9.99 -12.67
CA GLY A 127 -2.16 -9.33 -13.97
C GLY A 127 -3.45 -8.52 -14.12
N LYS A 128 -3.68 -8.05 -15.35
CA LYS A 128 -4.78 -7.14 -15.69
C LYS A 128 -6.17 -7.80 -15.67
N ASP A 129 -6.21 -9.12 -15.86
CA ASP A 129 -7.46 -9.89 -15.95
C ASP A 129 -7.82 -10.54 -14.60
N ALA A 130 -7.21 -10.08 -13.51
CA ALA A 130 -7.45 -10.60 -12.18
C ALA A 130 -8.91 -10.42 -11.77
N ASP A 131 -9.48 -11.45 -11.12
CA ASP A 131 -10.91 -11.43 -10.76
C ASP A 131 -11.21 -10.40 -9.67
N TYR A 132 -10.26 -10.15 -8.75
CA TYR A 132 -10.43 -9.09 -7.76
C TYR A 132 -10.61 -7.70 -8.41
N LEU A 133 -9.99 -7.45 -9.56
CA LEU A 133 -10.15 -6.19 -10.31
C LEU A 133 -11.57 -6.04 -10.87
N LYS A 134 -12.17 -7.15 -11.34
CA LYS A 134 -13.55 -7.16 -11.81
C LYS A 134 -14.52 -6.82 -10.70
N MET A 135 -14.26 -7.30 -9.47
CA MET A 135 -15.07 -7.00 -8.28
C MET A 135 -14.98 -5.52 -7.86
N LEU A 136 -13.87 -4.85 -8.14
CA LEU A 136 -13.68 -3.45 -7.78
C LEU A 136 -14.42 -2.47 -8.70
N HIS A 137 -14.86 -2.90 -9.88
CA HIS A 137 -15.56 -2.06 -10.86
C HIS A 137 -14.86 -0.72 -11.12
N LEU A 138 -13.53 -0.76 -11.31
CA LEU A 138 -12.75 0.46 -11.52
C LEU A 138 -13.15 1.17 -12.82
N PRO A 139 -13.12 2.51 -12.85
CA PRO A 139 -13.34 3.25 -14.07
C PRO A 139 -12.35 2.84 -15.18
N GLU A 140 -12.78 3.03 -16.45
CA GLU A 140 -11.91 2.78 -17.60
C GLU A 140 -10.62 3.58 -17.52
N GLY A 141 -9.49 2.95 -17.81
CA GLY A 141 -8.15 3.56 -17.74
C GLY A 141 -7.56 3.62 -16.33
N VAL A 142 -8.30 3.20 -15.28
CA VAL A 142 -7.79 3.11 -13.91
C VAL A 142 -7.30 1.69 -13.64
N SER A 143 -6.04 1.57 -13.23
CA SER A 143 -5.46 0.27 -12.88
C SER A 143 -4.41 0.38 -11.77
N PRO A 144 -4.29 -0.61 -10.88
CA PRO A 144 -3.35 -0.54 -9.76
C PRO A 144 -1.91 -0.66 -10.23
N ILE A 145 -1.05 0.16 -9.62
CA ILE A 145 0.41 0.14 -9.80
C ILE A 145 1.07 -0.48 -8.57
N LEU A 146 0.63 -0.04 -7.39
CA LEU A 146 1.19 -0.38 -6.10
C LEU A 146 0.08 -0.49 -5.06
N ALA A 147 0.34 -1.13 -3.94
CA ALA A 147 -0.61 -1.22 -2.84
C ALA A 147 0.09 -1.06 -1.50
N VAL A 148 -0.65 -0.59 -0.50
CA VAL A 148 -0.25 -0.65 0.90
C VAL A 148 -1.29 -1.44 1.67
N ALA A 149 -0.87 -2.57 2.25
CA ALA A 149 -1.69 -3.32 3.20
C ALA A 149 -1.50 -2.72 4.60
N VAL A 150 -2.59 -2.53 5.32
CA VAL A 150 -2.61 -1.86 6.63
C VAL A 150 -3.50 -2.62 7.60
N GLY A 151 -3.13 -2.63 8.86
CA GLY A 151 -3.92 -3.21 9.94
C GLY A 151 -3.21 -3.14 11.27
N HIS A 152 -3.87 -3.59 12.34
CA HIS A 152 -3.26 -3.78 13.65
C HIS A 152 -2.41 -5.05 13.65
N SER A 153 -1.35 -5.08 14.47
CA SER A 153 -0.44 -6.23 14.56
C SER A 153 0.13 -6.37 15.98
N PRO A 154 0.45 -7.57 16.44
CA PRO A 154 1.24 -7.77 17.64
C PRO A 154 2.63 -7.12 17.61
N LEU A 155 3.03 -6.62 16.43
CA LEU A 155 4.30 -5.91 16.22
C LEU A 155 4.17 -4.39 16.24
N ASP A 156 2.97 -3.86 16.49
CA ASP A 156 2.74 -2.41 16.60
C ASP A 156 3.61 -1.80 17.69
N GLY A 157 4.12 -0.59 17.43
CA GLY A 157 5.00 0.13 18.36
C GLY A 157 6.41 -0.46 18.56
N LYS A 158 6.74 -1.58 17.93
CA LYS A 158 8.08 -2.17 18.01
C LYS A 158 8.99 -1.61 16.94
N LYS A 159 10.16 -1.14 17.32
CA LYS A 159 11.17 -0.63 16.39
C LYS A 159 11.65 -1.71 15.42
N ARG A 160 12.15 -1.26 14.26
CA ARG A 160 12.87 -2.11 13.32
C ARG A 160 14.12 -2.68 13.96
N LYS A 161 14.41 -3.95 13.70
CA LYS A 161 15.59 -4.64 14.26
C LYS A 161 16.88 -4.41 13.47
N GLU A 162 16.75 -4.08 12.18
CA GLU A 162 17.87 -3.98 11.26
C GLU A 162 18.07 -2.53 10.82
N ASP A 163 19.31 -2.06 10.87
CA ASP A 163 19.68 -0.81 10.25
C ASP A 163 19.88 -1.00 8.74
N ARG A 164 19.58 0.06 8.00
CA ARG A 164 19.83 0.12 6.56
C ARG A 164 21.17 0.78 6.31
N HIS A 165 21.99 0.15 5.50
CA HIS A 165 23.28 0.69 5.10
C HIS A 165 23.26 0.99 3.61
N PHE A 166 23.44 2.25 3.28
CA PHE A 166 23.67 2.70 1.92
C PHE A 166 25.14 3.14 1.82
N GLU A 167 25.80 2.84 0.71
CA GLU A 167 27.07 3.45 0.41
C GLU A 167 26.86 4.94 0.15
N VAL A 168 27.60 5.79 0.87
CA VAL A 168 27.58 7.25 0.69
C VAL A 168 28.92 7.65 0.07
N ILE A 169 28.86 8.25 -1.10
CA ILE A 169 30.05 8.72 -1.82
C ILE A 169 30.06 10.24 -1.76
N GLU A 170 31.01 10.79 -1.03
CA GLU A 170 31.27 12.23 -0.97
C GLU A 170 32.35 12.63 -1.98
N ARG A 171 32.16 13.78 -2.65
CA ARG A 171 33.10 14.32 -3.62
C ARG A 171 33.26 15.83 -3.47
#